data_00481376b273367a55a5ad7ef82907ad
#
_entry.id   00481376b273367a55a5ad7ef82907ad
#
_cell.length_a   1.000
_cell.length_b   1.000
_cell.length_c   1.000
_cell.angle_alpha   90.00
_cell.angle_beta   90.00
_cell.angle_gamma   90.00
#
_symmetry.space_group_name_H-M   'P 1'
#
loop_
_entity.id
_entity.type
_entity.pdbx_description
1 polymer ?
#
loop_
_entity_poly.entity_id
_entity_poly.type
_entity_poly.pdbx_seq_one_letter_code
_entity_poly.pdbx_strand_id
1 'polypeptide(L)'
;TQAYAEEKVYCTASIPVEIKTLGDSVPSGIEYKVVIKSENETNPMPDVKEVTIKDNGKVEIGPMTYTKPGRYNYFISQEAGNAEHFTYDSAVYTVTVSIENDGNGGLKSVIYAVENGATEKTDDVVFSNTYEAVTTSAVTTTAAPTVILEKPTTPKETVTVITNPPENAPKTGERIISAIVVGILGISMLVLSIVM
;
A
#
# COMPACT_ATOMS: atom_id res chain seq x y z
N THR A 1 -14.59 -26.52 55.48
CA THR A 1 -14.05 -25.28 54.87
C THR A 1 -14.20 -25.41 53.36
N GLN A 2 -15.22 -24.76 52.78
CA GLN A 2 -15.30 -24.63 51.32
C GLN A 2 -14.24 -23.65 50.89
N ALA A 3 -13.28 -24.10 50.09
CA ALA A 3 -12.33 -23.23 49.39
C ALA A 3 -13.12 -22.55 48.23
N TYR A 4 -13.39 -21.25 48.39
CA TYR A 4 -13.85 -20.45 47.27
C TYR A 4 -12.65 -20.31 46.31
N ALA A 5 -12.81 -20.79 45.08
CA ALA A 5 -11.85 -20.50 44.02
C ALA A 5 -11.91 -18.99 43.76
N GLU A 6 -10.80 -18.28 43.92
CA GLU A 6 -10.73 -16.89 43.50
C GLU A 6 -10.98 -16.82 41.97
N GLU A 7 -12.03 -16.12 41.60
CA GLU A 7 -12.35 -15.89 40.21
C GLU A 7 -11.22 -15.01 39.59
N LYS A 8 -10.46 -15.61 38.68
CA LYS A 8 -9.31 -14.95 38.08
C LYS A 8 -9.78 -13.89 37.09
N VAL A 9 -9.63 -12.62 37.46
CA VAL A 9 -9.98 -11.49 36.59
C VAL A 9 -9.00 -11.46 35.41
N TYR A 10 -9.56 -11.38 34.21
CA TYR A 10 -8.79 -11.23 32.98
C TYR A 10 -9.57 -10.43 31.94
N CYS A 11 -8.87 -9.85 30.97
CA CYS A 11 -9.48 -9.37 29.74
C CYS A 11 -8.68 -9.86 28.53
N THR A 12 -9.33 -9.89 27.38
CA THR A 12 -8.70 -10.23 26.11
C THR A 12 -8.69 -9.02 25.19
N ALA A 13 -7.66 -8.95 24.33
CA ALA A 13 -7.58 -7.93 23.30
C ALA A 13 -7.04 -8.55 22.01
N SER A 14 -7.52 -8.05 20.86
CA SER A 14 -7.03 -8.35 19.53
C SER A 14 -6.71 -7.04 18.82
N ILE A 15 -5.65 -7.04 18.02
CA ILE A 15 -5.17 -5.86 17.30
C ILE A 15 -5.68 -5.92 15.86
N PRO A 16 -6.53 -4.96 15.43
CA PRO A 16 -6.99 -4.91 14.06
C PRO A 16 -5.86 -4.45 13.12
N VAL A 17 -5.73 -5.14 11.99
CA VAL A 17 -4.77 -4.83 10.93
C VAL A 17 -5.49 -4.83 9.59
N GLU A 18 -5.25 -3.84 8.77
CA GLU A 18 -5.78 -3.71 7.42
C GLU A 18 -4.66 -3.70 6.40
N ILE A 19 -4.86 -4.41 5.29
CA ILE A 19 -4.02 -4.33 4.09
C ILE A 19 -4.79 -3.62 3.00
N LYS A 20 -4.14 -2.63 2.38
CA LYS A 20 -4.60 -1.93 1.19
C LYS A 20 -3.55 -2.03 0.09
N THR A 21 -3.99 -2.21 -1.15
CA THR A 21 -3.15 -2.10 -2.32
C THR A 21 -3.78 -1.11 -3.28
N LEU A 22 -3.02 -0.08 -3.63
CA LEU A 22 -3.40 0.97 -4.54
C LEU A 22 -2.80 0.69 -5.93
N GLY A 23 -3.50 1.06 -6.98
CA GLY A 23 -3.06 0.90 -8.37
C GLY A 23 -4.19 0.47 -9.28
N ASP A 24 -3.94 0.56 -10.59
CA ASP A 24 -4.90 0.14 -11.59
C ASP A 24 -4.72 -1.35 -11.91
N SER A 25 -5.83 -2.08 -12.01
CA SER A 25 -5.82 -3.50 -12.38
C SER A 25 -4.93 -4.38 -11.49
N VAL A 26 -4.95 -4.14 -10.19
CA VAL A 26 -4.19 -4.93 -9.22
C VAL A 26 -4.52 -6.41 -9.38
N PRO A 27 -3.53 -7.29 -9.59
CA PRO A 27 -3.75 -8.73 -9.67
C PRO A 27 -4.39 -9.27 -8.40
N SER A 28 -5.27 -10.25 -8.51
CA SER A 28 -5.84 -10.96 -7.37
C SER A 28 -4.94 -12.12 -6.93
N GLY A 29 -5.12 -12.55 -5.69
CA GLY A 29 -4.39 -13.69 -5.13
C GLY A 29 -3.06 -13.32 -4.53
N ILE A 30 -2.79 -12.04 -4.29
CA ILE A 30 -1.59 -11.57 -3.61
C ILE A 30 -1.71 -11.85 -2.12
N GLU A 31 -0.66 -12.42 -1.54
CA GLU A 31 -0.59 -12.72 -0.12
C GLU A 31 0.36 -11.75 0.58
N TYR A 32 -0.12 -11.19 1.68
CA TYR A 32 0.61 -10.27 2.54
C TYR A 32 0.79 -10.92 3.91
N LYS A 33 2.03 -10.96 4.37
CA LYS A 33 2.37 -11.52 5.65
C LYS A 33 2.59 -10.40 6.66
N VAL A 34 1.86 -10.45 7.77
CA VAL A 34 1.98 -9.51 8.89
C VAL A 34 2.50 -10.26 10.10
N VAL A 35 3.47 -9.65 10.77
CA VAL A 35 4.18 -10.24 11.93
C VAL A 35 4.00 -9.34 13.14
N ILE A 36 3.75 -9.96 14.30
CA ILE A 36 3.76 -9.31 15.61
C ILE A 36 5.00 -9.73 16.41
N LYS A 37 5.66 -8.76 17.01
CA LYS A 37 6.75 -8.96 17.97
C LYS A 37 6.44 -8.21 19.25
N SER A 38 6.80 -8.77 20.37
CA SER A 38 6.68 -8.10 21.67
C SER A 38 7.86 -7.19 21.93
N GLU A 39 7.63 -6.02 22.51
CA GLU A 39 8.70 -5.18 23.06
C GLU A 39 9.34 -5.83 24.29
N ASN A 40 8.56 -6.55 25.09
CA ASN A 40 9.02 -7.23 26.29
C ASN A 40 8.62 -8.70 26.26
N GLU A 41 9.54 -9.61 26.52
CA GLU A 41 9.31 -11.06 26.52
C GLU A 41 8.22 -11.52 27.48
N THR A 42 7.91 -10.73 28.50
CA THR A 42 6.86 -11.03 29.48
C THR A 42 5.45 -10.61 29.04
N ASN A 43 5.33 -9.87 27.93
CA ASN A 43 4.03 -9.48 27.41
C ASN A 43 3.26 -10.73 26.90
N PRO A 44 1.96 -10.78 27.13
CA PRO A 44 1.13 -11.81 26.50
C PRO A 44 1.25 -11.76 24.98
N MET A 45 1.40 -12.92 24.36
CA MET A 45 1.47 -13.03 22.89
C MET A 45 0.30 -13.87 22.39
N PRO A 46 -0.16 -13.63 21.16
CA PRO A 46 -1.14 -14.51 20.54
C PRO A 46 -0.50 -15.86 20.17
N ASP A 47 -1.32 -16.88 20.04
CA ASP A 47 -0.86 -18.20 19.59
C ASP A 47 -0.28 -18.13 18.16
N VAL A 48 -0.89 -17.30 17.30
CA VAL A 48 -0.46 -17.05 15.92
C VAL A 48 0.24 -15.71 15.87
N LYS A 49 1.57 -15.73 15.66
CA LYS A 49 2.41 -14.52 15.62
C LYS A 49 2.63 -13.98 14.21
N GLU A 50 2.17 -14.69 13.20
CA GLU A 50 2.28 -14.37 11.80
C GLU A 50 0.96 -14.69 11.12
N VAL A 51 0.36 -13.72 10.48
CA VAL A 51 -0.91 -13.89 9.77
C VAL A 51 -0.72 -13.55 8.30
N THR A 52 -1.37 -14.33 7.43
CA THR A 52 -1.39 -14.07 6.00
C THR A 52 -2.76 -13.53 5.61
N ILE A 53 -2.75 -12.39 4.93
CA ILE A 53 -3.95 -11.74 4.40
C ILE A 53 -3.87 -11.84 2.88
N LYS A 54 -4.93 -12.32 2.26
CA LYS A 54 -5.01 -12.44 0.81
C LYS A 54 -5.75 -11.23 0.23
N ASP A 55 -5.11 -10.56 -0.71
CA ASP A 55 -5.62 -9.34 -1.33
C ASP A 55 -5.84 -8.21 -0.30
N ASN A 56 -6.71 -7.23 -0.60
CA ASN A 56 -7.10 -6.23 0.37
C ASN A 56 -8.00 -6.87 1.43
N GLY A 57 -7.74 -6.58 2.69
CA GLY A 57 -8.53 -7.19 3.76
C GLY A 57 -8.16 -6.73 5.15
N LYS A 58 -8.94 -7.18 6.11
CA LYS A 58 -8.73 -6.94 7.53
C LYS A 58 -8.59 -8.25 8.28
N VAL A 59 -7.76 -8.23 9.31
CA VAL A 59 -7.55 -9.37 10.22
C VAL A 59 -7.36 -8.86 11.64
N GLU A 60 -7.70 -9.70 12.60
CA GLU A 60 -7.44 -9.47 14.01
C GLU A 60 -6.25 -10.32 14.45
N ILE A 61 -5.18 -9.69 14.99
CA ILE A 61 -4.07 -10.39 15.61
C ILE A 61 -4.37 -10.57 17.09
N GLY A 62 -4.62 -11.79 17.50
CA GLY A 62 -5.06 -12.11 18.86
C GLY A 62 -5.88 -13.39 18.90
N PRO A 63 -6.66 -13.62 20.00
CA PRO A 63 -6.68 -12.80 21.20
C PRO A 63 -5.43 -12.97 22.08
N MET A 64 -5.06 -11.93 22.80
CA MET A 64 -4.09 -11.97 23.89
C MET A 64 -4.80 -11.80 25.21
N THR A 65 -4.43 -12.57 26.23
CA THR A 65 -5.07 -12.57 27.55
C THR A 65 -4.23 -11.84 28.58
N TYR A 66 -4.81 -10.85 29.23
CA TYR A 66 -4.19 -10.02 30.24
C TYR A 66 -4.84 -10.21 31.59
N THR A 67 -4.02 -10.37 32.62
CA THR A 67 -4.48 -10.61 33.99
C THR A 67 -4.13 -9.47 34.97
N LYS A 68 -3.47 -8.43 34.47
CA LYS A 68 -3.03 -7.29 35.26
C LYS A 68 -3.17 -5.99 34.47
N PRO A 69 -3.50 -4.88 35.13
CA PRO A 69 -3.38 -3.56 34.53
C PRO A 69 -1.93 -3.27 34.11
N GLY A 70 -1.77 -2.52 33.02
CA GLY A 70 -0.46 -2.15 32.51
C GLY A 70 -0.52 -1.71 31.04
N ARG A 71 0.63 -1.31 30.52
CA ARG A 71 0.81 -0.98 29.11
C ARG A 71 1.72 -2.03 28.48
N TYR A 72 1.24 -2.64 27.42
CA TYR A 72 1.90 -3.73 26.72
C TYR A 72 2.15 -3.27 25.28
N ASN A 73 3.42 -3.12 24.91
CA ASN A 73 3.81 -2.65 23.58
C ASN A 73 4.20 -3.81 22.69
N TYR A 74 3.78 -3.71 21.43
CA TYR A 74 4.06 -4.66 20.36
C TYR A 74 4.50 -3.93 19.11
N PHE A 75 5.36 -4.56 18.33
CA PHE A 75 5.74 -4.10 17.00
C PHE A 75 5.00 -4.93 15.96
N ILE A 76 4.28 -4.26 15.08
CA ILE A 76 3.59 -4.89 13.96
C ILE A 76 4.19 -4.36 12.68
N SER A 77 4.57 -5.29 11.80
CA SER A 77 5.16 -4.99 10.50
C SER A 77 4.64 -5.94 9.44
N GLN A 78 4.63 -5.48 8.20
CA GLN A 78 4.42 -6.33 7.04
C GLN A 78 5.77 -6.83 6.53
N GLU A 79 5.88 -8.10 6.17
CA GLU A 79 7.04 -8.61 5.44
C GLU A 79 6.91 -8.24 3.96
N ALA A 80 8.01 -7.79 3.35
CA ALA A 80 8.04 -7.52 1.93
C ALA A 80 7.88 -8.83 1.15
N GLY A 81 6.95 -8.87 0.22
CA GLY A 81 6.78 -9.95 -0.73
C GLY A 81 7.70 -9.81 -1.94
N ASN A 82 7.47 -10.63 -2.95
CA ASN A 82 8.26 -10.67 -4.18
C ASN A 82 7.41 -10.61 -5.46
N ALA A 83 6.15 -10.18 -5.36
CA ALA A 83 5.31 -10.04 -6.54
C ALA A 83 5.83 -8.89 -7.43
N GLU A 84 5.87 -9.14 -8.73
CA GLU A 84 6.36 -8.17 -9.71
C GLU A 84 5.46 -6.93 -9.74
N HIS A 85 6.08 -5.76 -9.90
CA HIS A 85 5.41 -4.46 -9.95
C HIS A 85 4.71 -4.02 -8.67
N PHE A 86 4.98 -4.70 -7.54
CA PHE A 86 4.51 -4.29 -6.23
C PHE A 86 5.59 -3.56 -5.45
N THR A 87 5.19 -2.47 -4.79
CA THR A 87 5.96 -1.84 -3.71
C THR A 87 5.24 -2.12 -2.40
N TYR A 88 5.92 -2.86 -1.53
CA TYR A 88 5.38 -3.25 -0.23
C TYR A 88 5.61 -2.16 0.80
N ASP A 89 4.60 -1.92 1.62
CA ASP A 89 4.70 -0.99 2.73
C ASP A 89 5.76 -1.48 3.74
N SER A 90 6.66 -0.60 4.12
CA SER A 90 7.73 -0.89 5.08
C SER A 90 7.49 -0.27 6.47
N ALA A 91 6.29 0.25 6.71
CA ALA A 91 5.92 0.82 7.99
C ALA A 91 6.04 -0.21 9.11
N VAL A 92 6.43 0.27 10.27
CA VAL A 92 6.40 -0.51 11.52
C VAL A 92 5.57 0.28 12.52
N TYR A 93 4.56 -0.37 13.08
CA TYR A 93 3.71 0.23 14.08
C TYR A 93 4.12 -0.24 15.48
N THR A 94 4.24 0.72 16.40
CA THR A 94 4.25 0.41 17.82
C THR A 94 2.81 0.46 18.32
N VAL A 95 2.25 -0.70 18.67
CA VAL A 95 0.90 -0.85 19.17
C VAL A 95 0.94 -1.00 20.68
N THR A 96 0.23 -0.14 21.38
CA THR A 96 0.06 -0.22 22.83
C THR A 96 -1.31 -0.78 23.16
N VAL A 97 -1.33 -1.88 23.91
CA VAL A 97 -2.52 -2.40 24.57
C VAL A 97 -2.48 -1.93 26.03
N SER A 98 -3.31 -0.96 26.36
CA SER A 98 -3.45 -0.43 27.73
C SER A 98 -4.55 -1.19 28.45
N ILE A 99 -4.19 -1.89 29.51
CA ILE A 99 -5.14 -2.63 30.36
C ILE A 99 -5.37 -1.79 31.60
N GLU A 100 -6.62 -1.50 31.86
CA GLU A 100 -7.10 -0.65 32.95
C GLU A 100 -8.15 -1.37 33.77
N ASN A 101 -8.32 -0.94 35.04
CA ASN A 101 -9.47 -1.38 35.82
C ASN A 101 -10.75 -0.76 35.22
N ASP A 102 -11.80 -1.56 35.10
CA ASP A 102 -13.10 -1.12 34.55
C ASP A 102 -13.96 -0.36 35.56
N GLY A 103 -13.52 -0.29 36.84
CA GLY A 103 -14.26 0.33 37.94
C GLY A 103 -15.25 -0.59 38.63
N ASN A 104 -15.48 -1.81 38.13
CA ASN A 104 -16.42 -2.79 38.67
C ASN A 104 -15.72 -4.08 39.15
N GLY A 105 -14.40 -4.02 39.34
CA GLY A 105 -13.61 -5.18 39.74
C GLY A 105 -13.08 -6.02 38.57
N GLY A 106 -13.32 -5.60 37.33
CA GLY A 106 -12.84 -6.20 36.10
C GLY A 106 -11.72 -5.40 35.44
N LEU A 107 -11.30 -5.88 34.27
CA LEU A 107 -10.30 -5.25 33.40
C LEU A 107 -10.93 -4.89 32.06
N LYS A 108 -10.48 -3.76 31.49
CA LYS A 108 -10.80 -3.34 30.12
C LYS A 108 -9.53 -3.03 29.35
N SER A 109 -9.57 -3.18 28.03
CA SER A 109 -8.48 -2.85 27.14
C SER A 109 -8.77 -1.59 26.30
N VAL A 110 -7.73 -0.78 26.08
CA VAL A 110 -7.71 0.31 25.11
C VAL A 110 -6.50 0.09 24.21
N ILE A 111 -6.69 0.14 22.90
CA ILE A 111 -5.64 -0.11 21.91
C ILE A 111 -5.43 1.15 21.11
N TYR A 112 -4.16 1.49 20.88
CA TYR A 112 -3.77 2.53 19.94
C TYR A 112 -2.42 2.18 19.32
N ALA A 113 -2.16 2.68 18.11
CA ALA A 113 -0.94 2.49 17.38
C ALA A 113 -0.23 3.82 17.10
N VAL A 114 1.07 3.77 16.94
CA VAL A 114 1.89 4.87 16.42
C VAL A 114 2.81 4.27 15.36
N GLU A 115 2.75 4.82 14.15
CA GLU A 115 3.71 4.45 13.12
C GLU A 115 5.10 4.98 13.48
N ASN A 116 6.14 4.18 13.28
CA ASN A 116 7.50 4.60 13.58
C ASN A 116 7.89 5.83 12.75
N GLY A 117 8.37 6.87 13.45
CA GLY A 117 8.67 8.16 12.85
C GLY A 117 7.50 9.16 12.87
N ALA A 118 6.29 8.74 13.21
CA ALA A 118 5.15 9.61 13.44
C ALA A 118 5.01 9.97 14.93
N THR A 119 4.23 11.02 15.21
CA THR A 119 3.90 11.46 16.58
C THR A 119 2.43 11.27 16.92
N GLU A 120 1.61 11.06 15.89
CA GLU A 120 0.17 10.92 16.05
C GLU A 120 -0.23 9.48 16.32
N LYS A 121 -1.21 9.32 17.21
CA LYS A 121 -1.81 8.02 17.50
C LYS A 121 -2.91 7.75 16.49
N THR A 122 -3.03 6.49 16.11
CA THR A 122 -4.11 5.97 15.30
C THR A 122 -4.75 4.76 16.02
N ASP A 123 -6.01 4.51 15.74
CA ASP A 123 -6.70 3.33 16.24
C ASP A 123 -6.50 2.10 15.32
N ASP A 124 -6.00 2.35 14.10
CA ASP A 124 -5.84 1.34 13.07
C ASP A 124 -4.38 1.13 12.69
N VAL A 125 -4.00 -0.12 12.43
CA VAL A 125 -2.75 -0.50 11.77
C VAL A 125 -3.09 -0.77 10.30
N VAL A 126 -2.61 0.09 9.39
CA VAL A 126 -2.94 0.01 7.97
C VAL A 126 -1.66 -0.03 7.14
N PHE A 127 -1.42 -1.11 6.42
CA PHE A 127 -0.34 -1.21 5.45
C PHE A 127 -0.87 -0.87 4.05
N SER A 128 -0.24 0.13 3.41
CA SER A 128 -0.62 0.64 2.10
C SER A 128 0.42 0.26 1.05
N ASN A 129 0.15 -0.80 0.31
CA ASN A 129 0.98 -1.27 -0.78
C ASN A 129 0.61 -0.56 -2.09
N THR A 130 1.50 -0.55 -3.07
CA THR A 130 1.21 -0.02 -4.40
C THR A 130 1.55 -1.04 -5.49
N TYR A 131 0.75 -1.04 -6.54
CA TYR A 131 0.97 -1.82 -7.74
C TYR A 131 1.06 -0.91 -8.96
N GLU A 132 2.10 -1.06 -9.75
CA GLU A 132 2.30 -0.33 -11.00
C GLU A 132 2.03 -1.25 -12.19
N ALA A 133 0.86 -1.08 -12.84
CA ALA A 133 0.52 -1.85 -14.02
C ALA A 133 1.52 -1.60 -15.16
N VAL A 134 1.95 -2.67 -15.82
CA VAL A 134 2.81 -2.54 -17.03
C VAL A 134 1.98 -1.99 -18.16
N THR A 135 2.25 -0.76 -18.56
CA THR A 135 1.72 -0.21 -19.81
C THR A 135 2.50 -0.79 -20.98
N THR A 136 2.01 -1.86 -21.57
CA THR A 136 2.53 -2.34 -22.85
C THR A 136 2.12 -1.35 -23.92
N SER A 137 2.99 -0.42 -24.31
CA SER A 137 2.78 0.34 -25.54
C SER A 137 2.79 -0.64 -26.69
N ALA A 138 1.62 -0.88 -27.29
CA ALA A 138 1.55 -1.66 -28.51
C ALA A 138 2.34 -0.92 -29.58
N VAL A 139 3.53 -1.45 -29.89
CA VAL A 139 4.27 -1.02 -31.09
C VAL A 139 3.46 -1.51 -32.29
N THR A 140 2.68 -0.62 -32.85
CA THR A 140 2.04 -0.86 -34.14
C THR A 140 3.14 -0.91 -35.18
N THR A 141 3.63 -2.11 -35.46
CA THR A 141 4.53 -2.34 -36.59
C THR A 141 3.69 -2.16 -37.83
N THR A 142 3.72 -0.98 -38.44
CA THR A 142 3.16 -0.76 -39.77
C THR A 142 4.03 -1.62 -40.71
N ALA A 143 3.47 -2.72 -41.18
CA ALA A 143 4.12 -3.54 -42.19
C ALA A 143 4.42 -2.64 -43.39
N ALA A 144 5.69 -2.56 -43.77
CA ALA A 144 6.10 -1.87 -44.99
C ALA A 144 5.36 -2.49 -46.19
N PRO A 145 4.85 -1.67 -47.13
CA PRO A 145 4.19 -2.21 -48.30
C PRO A 145 5.18 -3.07 -49.08
N THR A 146 4.80 -4.32 -49.31
CA THR A 146 5.54 -5.25 -50.18
C THR A 146 5.51 -4.70 -51.59
N VAL A 147 6.62 -4.19 -52.10
CA VAL A 147 6.78 -3.80 -53.48
C VAL A 147 6.85 -5.09 -54.31
N ILE A 148 5.78 -5.42 -55.03
CA ILE A 148 5.82 -6.46 -56.04
C ILE A 148 6.55 -5.87 -57.28
N LEU A 149 7.75 -6.33 -57.53
CA LEU A 149 8.48 -6.01 -58.78
C LEU A 149 7.79 -6.74 -59.91
N GLU A 150 6.94 -6.06 -60.68
CA GLU A 150 6.54 -6.53 -62.02
C GLU A 150 7.61 -6.19 -63.03
N LYS A 151 7.90 -7.18 -63.87
CA LYS A 151 8.88 -7.18 -64.95
C LYS A 151 8.59 -6.10 -66.04
N PRO A 152 9.60 -5.38 -66.57
CA PRO A 152 9.39 -4.24 -67.45
C PRO A 152 8.93 -4.66 -68.86
N THR A 153 7.85 -4.07 -69.32
CA THR A 153 7.52 -3.99 -70.76
C THR A 153 7.26 -2.52 -71.10
N THR A 154 8.24 -1.99 -71.84
CA THR A 154 8.31 -0.82 -72.74
C THR A 154 7.39 0.40 -72.58
N PRO A 155 7.85 1.57 -73.03
CA PRO A 155 7.57 2.84 -72.37
C PRO A 155 6.43 3.63 -73.00
N LYS A 156 5.62 4.34 -72.19
CA LYS A 156 5.12 5.67 -72.51
C LYS A 156 4.33 6.30 -71.39
N GLU A 157 4.62 7.57 -71.27
CA GLU A 157 3.89 8.60 -70.50
C GLU A 157 4.34 8.91 -69.09
N THR A 158 4.96 10.06 -69.01
CA THR A 158 5.29 10.82 -67.83
C THR A 158 4.01 11.28 -67.15
N VAL A 159 3.71 10.70 -65.97
CA VAL A 159 2.72 11.30 -65.07
C VAL A 159 3.49 11.89 -63.89
N THR A 160 3.51 13.20 -63.83
CA THR A 160 4.01 13.95 -62.68
C THR A 160 2.99 13.83 -61.55
N VAL A 161 3.22 12.99 -60.57
CA VAL A 161 2.41 12.97 -59.36
C VAL A 161 3.01 13.99 -58.39
N ILE A 162 2.29 15.09 -58.21
CA ILE A 162 2.57 16.04 -57.15
C ILE A 162 1.94 15.46 -55.90
N THR A 163 2.76 14.88 -55.00
CA THR A 163 2.31 14.48 -53.69
C THR A 163 2.49 15.69 -52.75
N ASN A 164 1.35 16.31 -52.45
CA ASN A 164 1.30 17.22 -51.30
C ASN A 164 1.43 16.39 -49.99
N PRO A 165 2.27 16.77 -49.04
CA PRO A 165 2.29 16.13 -47.74
C PRO A 165 0.96 16.41 -47.00
N PRO A 166 0.43 15.47 -46.23
CA PRO A 166 -0.76 15.72 -45.45
C PRO A 166 -0.44 16.75 -44.36
N GLU A 167 -1.10 17.88 -44.46
CA GLU A 167 -1.18 18.90 -43.42
C GLU A 167 -2.04 18.34 -42.29
N ASN A 168 -1.49 18.29 -41.09
CA ASN A 168 -2.07 17.88 -39.81
C ASN A 168 -1.57 16.56 -39.23
N ALA A 169 -0.28 16.56 -38.88
CA ALA A 169 0.17 15.71 -37.77
C ALA A 169 0.11 16.57 -36.48
N PRO A 170 -0.55 16.10 -35.42
CA PRO A 170 -0.52 16.83 -34.15
C PRO A 170 0.90 16.80 -33.61
N LYS A 171 1.45 17.96 -33.31
CA LYS A 171 2.74 18.11 -32.64
C LYS A 171 2.62 17.61 -31.21
N THR A 172 2.94 16.33 -31.00
CA THR A 172 3.06 15.72 -29.69
C THR A 172 4.45 16.07 -29.15
N GLY A 173 4.57 17.10 -28.37
CA GLY A 173 5.86 17.46 -27.78
C GLY A 173 5.85 18.66 -26.83
N GLU A 174 4.88 19.56 -26.94
CA GLU A 174 4.94 20.80 -26.17
C GLU A 174 4.01 20.88 -24.95
N ARG A 175 3.24 19.87 -24.64
CA ARG A 175 2.27 19.92 -23.52
C ARG A 175 2.74 19.30 -22.20
N ILE A 176 3.85 18.58 -22.18
CA ILE A 176 4.31 17.86 -20.96
C ILE A 176 5.15 18.77 -20.06
N ILE A 177 5.84 19.78 -20.62
CA ILE A 177 6.74 20.64 -19.84
C ILE A 177 5.98 21.71 -19.04
N SER A 178 4.80 22.16 -19.48
CA SER A 178 4.01 23.16 -18.76
C SER A 178 3.30 22.65 -17.51
N ALA A 179 2.98 21.35 -17.42
CA ALA A 179 2.26 20.82 -16.26
C ALA A 179 3.18 20.58 -15.04
N ILE A 180 4.46 20.28 -15.28
CA ILE A 180 5.43 20.00 -14.20
C ILE A 180 5.92 21.30 -13.55
N VAL A 181 6.03 22.40 -14.30
CA VAL A 181 6.50 23.69 -13.77
C VAL A 181 5.44 24.35 -12.87
N VAL A 182 4.15 24.16 -13.15
CA VAL A 182 3.06 24.70 -12.31
C VAL A 182 2.94 23.95 -10.98
N GLY A 183 3.24 22.64 -10.95
CA GLY A 183 3.21 21.84 -9.71
C GLY A 183 4.30 22.22 -8.71
N ILE A 184 5.49 22.59 -9.18
CA ILE A 184 6.63 22.94 -8.32
C ILE A 184 6.49 24.36 -7.74
N LEU A 185 5.89 25.29 -8.47
CA LEU A 185 5.65 26.64 -7.97
C LEU A 185 4.50 26.73 -6.95
N GLY A 186 3.54 25.79 -7.00
CA GLY A 186 2.43 25.72 -6.04
C GLY A 186 2.84 25.26 -4.64
N ILE A 187 3.87 24.43 -4.52
CA ILE A 187 4.34 23.91 -3.22
C ILE A 187 5.26 24.92 -2.51
N SER A 188 5.95 25.78 -3.26
CA SER A 188 6.85 26.79 -2.67
C SER A 188 6.11 27.97 -2.03
N MET A 189 4.84 28.21 -2.36
CA MET A 189 4.07 29.31 -1.76
C MET A 189 3.36 28.94 -0.45
N LEU A 190 3.26 27.65 -0.12
CA LEU A 190 2.56 27.21 1.11
C LEU A 190 3.49 27.17 2.35
N VAL A 191 4.80 27.26 2.17
CA VAL A 191 5.77 27.23 3.27
C VAL A 191 6.08 28.63 3.82
N LEU A 192 5.67 29.71 3.17
CA LEU A 192 6.00 31.09 3.58
C LEU A 192 4.91 31.78 4.43
N SER A 193 3.84 31.10 4.82
CA SER A 193 2.74 31.68 5.62
C SER A 193 2.68 31.21 7.08
N ILE A 194 3.71 30.53 7.60
CA ILE A 194 3.71 30.04 9.00
C ILE A 194 4.82 30.68 9.88
N VAL A 195 5.46 31.72 9.41
CA VAL A 195 6.39 32.52 10.26
C VAL A 195 5.99 33.99 10.22
N MET A 196 4.96 34.31 10.97
CA MET A 196 4.76 35.57 11.68
C MET A 196 3.82 35.34 12.84
#